data_77232d388cd11709f1072ed5c2892443
#
_entry.id   77232d388cd11709f1072ed5c2892443
#
_cell.length_a   1.000
_cell.length_b   1.000
_cell.length_c   1.000
_cell.angle_alpha   90.00
_cell.angle_beta   90.00
_cell.angle_gamma   90.00
#
_symmetry.space_group_name_H-M   'P 1'
#
loop_
_entity.id
_entity.type
_entity.pdbx_description
1 polymer ?
#
loop_
_entity_poly.entity_id
_entity_poly.type
_entity_poly.pdbx_seq_one_letter_code
_entity_poly.pdbx_strand_id
1 'polypeptide(L)'
;EGKVLERYMHPMAMDATTSVQNAFFQFMIGNTDFSTAYQHNGKLLYINKLIIPLPYDFDMTGWVNPSYQVVNETLNINSVKDRKYRGFKRDVEVFNKVRDQFISNKTVLVDLLNSYEKDFDDPKEFAESKKFLESFFEVIENDNSFDKQIVAAARVK
;
A
#
# COMPACT_ATOMS: atom_id res chain seq x y z
N GLU A 1 2.13 -20.43 -17.55
CA GLU A 1 3.16 -20.55 -16.50
C GLU A 1 3.79 -19.18 -16.29
N GLY A 2 3.95 -18.74 -15.02
CA GLY A 2 4.53 -17.44 -14.69
C GLY A 2 6.05 -17.53 -14.51
N LYS A 3 6.76 -16.40 -14.73
CA LYS A 3 8.21 -16.28 -14.54
C LYS A 3 8.53 -15.08 -13.65
N VAL A 4 9.34 -15.29 -12.61
CA VAL A 4 9.89 -14.20 -11.80
C VAL A 4 10.97 -13.46 -12.61
N LEU A 5 10.88 -12.12 -12.63
CA LEU A 5 11.88 -11.26 -13.26
C LEU A 5 12.87 -10.79 -12.19
N GLU A 6 14.16 -10.96 -12.44
CA GLU A 6 15.23 -10.60 -11.49
C GLU A 6 16.07 -9.42 -11.99
N ARG A 7 15.42 -8.42 -12.57
CA ARG A 7 16.11 -7.22 -13.09
C ARG A 7 15.29 -5.98 -12.81
N TYR A 8 15.95 -4.83 -12.83
CA TYR A 8 15.25 -3.54 -12.83
C TYR A 8 14.21 -3.50 -13.94
N MET A 9 13.02 -3.01 -13.58
CA MET A 9 11.94 -2.78 -14.54
C MET A 9 11.41 -1.37 -14.35
N HIS A 10 11.31 -0.64 -15.46
CA HIS A 10 10.69 0.66 -15.42
C HIS A 10 9.22 0.52 -14.95
N PRO A 11 8.76 1.33 -13.97
CA PRO A 11 7.44 1.17 -13.40
C PRO A 11 6.29 1.20 -14.41
N MET A 12 6.44 1.98 -15.49
CA MET A 12 5.43 2.07 -16.55
C MET A 12 5.36 0.82 -17.45
N ALA A 13 6.34 -0.09 -17.37
CA ALA A 13 6.28 -1.39 -18.05
C ALA A 13 5.42 -2.42 -17.30
N MET A 14 5.07 -2.14 -16.04
CA MET A 14 4.22 -2.99 -15.23
C MET A 14 2.75 -2.76 -15.55
N ASP A 15 1.92 -3.78 -15.33
CA ASP A 15 0.47 -3.65 -15.48
C ASP A 15 -0.07 -2.50 -14.61
N ALA A 16 -0.85 -1.64 -15.20
CA ALA A 16 -1.30 -0.41 -14.56
C ALA A 16 -2.20 -0.69 -13.35
N THR A 17 -3.18 -1.60 -13.49
CA THR A 17 -4.14 -1.90 -12.42
C THR A 17 -3.45 -2.54 -11.23
N THR A 18 -2.68 -3.60 -11.45
CA THR A 18 -1.97 -4.30 -10.34
C THR A 18 -0.88 -3.46 -9.69
N SER A 19 -0.25 -2.54 -10.45
CA SER A 19 0.70 -1.57 -9.90
C SER A 19 0.02 -0.59 -8.95
N VAL A 20 -1.16 -0.07 -9.31
CA VAL A 20 -1.94 0.83 -8.45
C VAL A 20 -2.51 0.06 -7.25
N GLN A 21 -3.02 -1.17 -7.44
CA GLN A 21 -3.46 -2.03 -6.34
C GLN A 21 -2.33 -2.27 -5.32
N ASN A 22 -1.13 -2.62 -5.79
CA ASN A 22 0.03 -2.77 -4.91
C ASN A 22 0.34 -1.46 -4.16
N ALA A 23 0.35 -0.32 -4.84
CA ALA A 23 0.64 0.96 -4.21
C ALA A 23 -0.43 1.38 -3.18
N PHE A 24 -1.72 1.06 -3.41
CA PHE A 24 -2.80 1.26 -2.44
C PHE A 24 -2.63 0.35 -1.23
N PHE A 25 -2.31 -0.92 -1.45
CA PHE A 25 -2.05 -1.85 -0.35
C PHE A 25 -0.88 -1.36 0.51
N GLN A 26 0.24 -0.98 -0.10
CA GLN A 26 1.39 -0.42 0.61
C GLN A 26 1.03 0.86 1.39
N PHE A 27 0.22 1.74 0.80
CA PHE A 27 -0.28 2.93 1.46
C PHE A 27 -1.22 2.59 2.62
N MET A 28 -2.12 1.60 2.44
CA MET A 28 -3.04 1.13 3.48
C MET A 28 -2.30 0.68 4.74
N ILE A 29 -1.25 -0.13 4.58
CA ILE A 29 -0.46 -0.64 5.71
C ILE A 29 0.64 0.32 6.18
N GLY A 30 0.79 1.49 5.54
CA GLY A 30 1.83 2.47 5.88
C GLY A 30 3.25 1.96 5.60
N ASN A 31 3.42 1.14 4.55
CA ASN A 31 4.75 0.68 4.16
C ASN A 31 5.49 1.75 3.35
N THR A 32 6.64 2.14 3.83
CA THR A 32 7.58 3.04 3.14
C THR A 32 8.89 2.36 2.77
N ASP A 33 9.08 1.11 3.20
CA ASP A 33 10.29 0.31 2.97
C ASP A 33 10.12 -0.66 1.80
N PHE A 34 9.81 -0.13 0.63
CA PHE A 34 9.72 -0.96 -0.59
C PHE A 34 10.13 -0.18 -1.84
N SER A 35 10.56 -0.91 -2.86
CA SER A 35 10.75 -0.39 -4.21
C SER A 35 10.34 -1.41 -5.25
N THR A 36 9.24 -1.13 -5.96
CA THR A 36 8.75 -2.03 -7.01
C THR A 36 9.74 -2.13 -8.18
N ALA A 37 10.35 -1.02 -8.59
CA ALA A 37 11.29 -0.99 -9.72
C ALA A 37 12.59 -1.74 -9.45
N TYR A 38 13.13 -1.62 -8.24
CA TYR A 38 14.37 -2.26 -7.80
C TYR A 38 14.12 -3.57 -7.04
N GLN A 39 12.86 -3.98 -6.91
CA GLN A 39 12.44 -5.22 -6.26
C GLN A 39 12.96 -5.34 -4.80
N HIS A 40 12.96 -4.22 -4.06
CA HIS A 40 13.16 -4.23 -2.63
C HIS A 40 11.81 -4.51 -1.93
N ASN A 41 11.76 -5.53 -1.11
CA ASN A 41 10.54 -6.03 -0.46
C ASN A 41 9.39 -6.30 -1.46
N GLY A 42 9.75 -6.77 -2.64
CA GLY A 42 8.82 -7.12 -3.70
C GLY A 42 9.49 -7.91 -4.83
N LYS A 43 8.71 -8.70 -5.53
CA LYS A 43 9.11 -9.41 -6.75
C LYS A 43 8.24 -8.96 -7.92
N LEU A 44 8.71 -9.21 -9.13
CA LEU A 44 7.95 -9.00 -10.35
C LEU A 44 7.66 -10.33 -11.01
N LEU A 45 6.38 -10.62 -11.22
CA LEU A 45 5.92 -11.81 -11.92
C LEU A 45 5.52 -11.45 -13.35
N TYR A 46 6.14 -12.09 -14.32
CA TYR A 46 5.67 -12.04 -15.71
C TYR A 46 4.74 -13.22 -15.99
N ILE A 47 3.48 -12.93 -16.25
CA ILE A 47 2.44 -13.92 -16.55
C ILE A 47 1.41 -13.31 -17.50
N ASN A 48 0.94 -14.08 -18.48
CA ASN A 48 -0.05 -13.64 -19.46
C ASN A 48 0.32 -12.30 -20.15
N LYS A 49 1.59 -12.11 -20.46
CA LYS A 49 2.16 -10.88 -21.04
C LYS A 49 2.08 -9.63 -20.15
N LEU A 50 1.72 -9.79 -18.87
CA LEU A 50 1.69 -8.73 -17.87
C LEU A 50 2.88 -8.87 -16.93
N ILE A 51 3.37 -7.74 -16.43
CA ILE A 51 4.35 -7.67 -15.33
C ILE A 51 3.61 -7.20 -14.10
N ILE A 52 3.50 -8.07 -13.11
CA ILE A 52 2.69 -7.88 -11.90
C ILE A 52 3.61 -7.78 -10.68
N PRO A 53 3.51 -6.70 -9.87
CA PRO A 53 4.23 -6.61 -8.62
C PRO A 53 3.63 -7.53 -7.55
N LEU A 54 4.49 -8.26 -6.84
CA LEU A 54 4.14 -9.12 -5.71
C LEU A 54 4.90 -8.63 -4.47
N PRO A 55 4.24 -7.93 -3.55
CA PRO A 55 4.88 -7.45 -2.34
C PRO A 55 5.07 -8.58 -1.32
N TYR A 56 6.10 -8.44 -0.49
CA TYR A 56 6.36 -9.29 0.68
C TYR A 56 7.14 -8.47 1.71
N ASP A 57 7.35 -9.02 2.90
CA ASP A 57 8.07 -8.39 4.01
C ASP A 57 7.42 -7.09 4.48
N PHE A 58 6.46 -7.23 5.41
CA PHE A 58 5.64 -6.12 5.90
C PHE A 58 5.91 -5.76 7.35
N ASP A 59 6.99 -6.27 7.93
CA ASP A 59 7.35 -6.04 9.33
C ASP A 59 7.67 -4.57 9.63
N MET A 60 8.25 -3.84 8.65
CA MET A 60 8.61 -2.42 8.75
C MET A 60 7.48 -1.50 8.25
N THR A 61 6.24 -1.77 8.65
CA THR A 61 5.09 -0.96 8.27
C THR A 61 4.57 -0.10 9.42
N GLY A 62 3.97 1.04 9.10
CA GLY A 62 3.32 1.88 10.11
C GLY A 62 2.17 1.19 10.84
N TRP A 63 1.56 0.17 10.23
CA TRP A 63 0.53 -0.64 10.90
C TRP A 63 1.12 -1.55 11.97
N VAL A 64 2.22 -2.24 11.68
CA VAL A 64 2.94 -3.08 12.67
C VAL A 64 3.63 -2.22 13.72
N ASN A 65 4.19 -1.06 13.31
CA ASN A 65 4.85 -0.08 14.17
C ASN A 65 5.88 -0.72 15.13
N PRO A 66 6.86 -1.47 14.60
CA PRO A 66 7.84 -2.13 15.46
C PRO A 66 8.72 -1.10 16.15
N SER A 67 9.16 -1.39 17.39
CA SER A 67 9.94 -0.47 18.21
C SER A 67 11.31 -0.08 17.64
N TYR A 68 11.82 -0.87 16.69
CA TYR A 68 13.11 -0.64 16.01
C TYR A 68 12.98 0.13 14.68
N GLN A 69 11.75 0.44 14.23
CA GLN A 69 11.55 1.18 12.99
C GLN A 69 11.98 2.64 13.14
N VAL A 70 12.73 3.13 12.16
CA VAL A 70 13.20 4.51 12.11
C VAL A 70 12.49 5.25 10.98
N VAL A 71 12.14 6.52 11.25
CA VAL A 71 11.53 7.39 10.24
C VAL A 71 12.51 7.63 9.09
N ASN A 72 12.04 7.42 7.86
CA ASN A 72 12.83 7.75 6.68
C ASN A 72 12.72 9.26 6.38
N GLU A 73 13.72 10.01 6.82
CA GLU A 73 13.77 11.48 6.68
C GLU A 73 13.65 11.96 5.23
N THR A 74 14.07 11.14 4.25
CA THR A 74 13.99 11.52 2.82
C THR A 74 12.56 11.57 2.28
N LEU A 75 11.59 11.02 3.01
CA LEU A 75 10.20 10.95 2.59
C LEU A 75 9.33 12.10 3.11
N ASN A 76 9.88 13.03 3.90
CA ASN A 76 9.12 14.12 4.54
C ASN A 76 7.90 13.60 5.31
N ILE A 77 8.10 12.57 6.12
CA ILE A 77 7.16 12.05 7.11
C ILE A 77 7.69 12.32 8.52
N ASN A 78 6.80 12.55 9.47
CA ASN A 78 7.17 12.88 10.86
C ASN A 78 7.12 11.66 11.79
N SER A 79 6.40 10.64 11.38
CA SER A 79 6.19 9.41 12.15
C SER A 79 6.25 8.19 11.23
N VAL A 80 6.65 7.06 11.77
CA VAL A 80 6.57 5.76 11.08
C VAL A 80 5.12 5.36 10.78
N LYS A 81 4.15 5.92 11.49
CA LYS A 81 2.71 5.75 11.24
C LYS A 81 2.17 6.65 10.11
N ASP A 82 2.95 7.62 9.65
CA ASP A 82 2.52 8.48 8.54
C ASP A 82 2.52 7.72 7.23
N ARG A 83 1.40 7.79 6.51
CA ARG A 83 1.29 7.20 5.19
C ARG A 83 1.92 8.09 4.12
N LYS A 84 2.66 7.48 3.23
CA LYS A 84 3.19 8.14 2.03
C LYS A 84 2.87 7.31 0.80
N TYR A 85 2.09 7.87 -0.13
CA TYR A 85 1.86 7.19 -1.39
C TYR A 85 3.14 7.18 -2.24
N ARG A 86 3.57 6.00 -2.66
CA ARG A 86 4.81 5.80 -3.41
C ARG A 86 4.58 5.15 -4.78
N GLY A 87 3.33 5.06 -5.19
CA GLY A 87 2.96 4.58 -6.53
C GLY A 87 3.33 5.59 -7.63
N PHE A 88 3.33 5.10 -8.87
CA PHE A 88 3.61 5.90 -10.05
C PHE A 88 2.30 6.38 -10.70
N LYS A 89 2.39 7.53 -11.38
CA LYS A 89 1.25 8.13 -12.06
C LYS A 89 0.70 7.19 -13.14
N ARG A 90 -0.60 7.06 -13.16
CA ARG A 90 -1.39 6.32 -14.15
C ARG A 90 -2.60 7.17 -14.54
N ASP A 91 -3.36 6.72 -15.54
CA ASP A 91 -4.62 7.35 -15.88
C ASP A 91 -5.57 7.37 -14.68
N VAL A 92 -6.33 8.45 -14.55
CA VAL A 92 -7.21 8.66 -13.38
C VAL A 92 -8.26 7.55 -13.24
N GLU A 93 -8.69 6.98 -14.35
CA GLU A 93 -9.63 5.87 -14.39
C GLU A 93 -9.09 4.62 -13.68
N VAL A 94 -7.77 4.39 -13.77
CA VAL A 94 -7.12 3.27 -13.07
C VAL A 94 -7.13 3.51 -11.55
N PHE A 95 -6.85 4.74 -11.12
CA PHE A 95 -6.95 5.12 -9.72
C PHE A 95 -8.38 4.95 -9.18
N ASN A 96 -9.37 5.45 -9.90
CA ASN A 96 -10.78 5.34 -9.50
C ASN A 96 -11.23 3.88 -9.42
N LYS A 97 -10.90 3.07 -10.43
CA LYS A 97 -11.21 1.63 -10.42
C LYS A 97 -10.63 0.92 -9.20
N VAL A 98 -9.38 1.18 -8.85
CA VAL A 98 -8.73 0.56 -7.68
C VAL A 98 -9.31 1.10 -6.39
N ARG A 99 -9.58 2.41 -6.30
CA ARG A 99 -10.30 3.03 -5.18
C ARG A 99 -11.62 2.33 -4.90
N ASP A 100 -12.44 2.13 -5.93
CA ASP A 100 -13.73 1.46 -5.81
C ASP A 100 -13.59 0.01 -5.35
N GLN A 101 -12.56 -0.70 -5.80
CA GLN A 101 -12.26 -2.06 -5.33
C GLN A 101 -11.96 -2.08 -3.83
N PHE A 102 -11.13 -1.16 -3.32
CA PHE A 102 -10.83 -1.09 -1.89
C PHE A 102 -12.05 -0.70 -1.07
N ILE A 103 -12.83 0.30 -1.50
CA ILE A 103 -14.07 0.72 -0.82
C ILE A 103 -15.09 -0.43 -0.77
N SER A 104 -15.29 -1.13 -1.88
CA SER A 104 -16.21 -2.28 -1.96
C SER A 104 -15.81 -3.43 -1.02
N ASN A 105 -14.51 -3.58 -0.73
CA ASN A 105 -13.98 -4.60 0.17
C ASN A 105 -13.78 -4.12 1.62
N LYS A 106 -14.20 -2.89 1.96
CA LYS A 106 -14.01 -2.31 3.31
C LYS A 106 -14.54 -3.22 4.41
N THR A 107 -15.78 -3.68 4.27
CA THR A 107 -16.42 -4.57 5.26
C THR A 107 -15.62 -5.85 5.43
N VAL A 108 -15.18 -6.47 4.34
CA VAL A 108 -14.38 -7.71 4.39
C VAL A 108 -13.07 -7.49 5.13
N LEU A 109 -12.38 -6.38 4.89
CA LEU A 109 -11.12 -6.05 5.57
C LEU A 109 -11.31 -5.75 7.06
N VAL A 110 -12.38 -5.03 7.41
CA VAL A 110 -12.72 -4.75 8.81
C VAL A 110 -13.12 -6.03 9.55
N ASP A 111 -13.93 -6.89 8.94
CA ASP A 111 -14.35 -8.17 9.54
C ASP A 111 -13.17 -9.12 9.70
N LEU A 112 -12.25 -9.14 8.73
CA LEU A 112 -11.00 -9.90 8.84
C LEU A 112 -10.19 -9.42 10.05
N LEU A 113 -9.98 -8.12 10.20
CA LEU A 113 -9.26 -7.57 11.35
C LEU A 113 -9.98 -7.91 12.67
N ASN A 114 -11.30 -7.75 12.72
CA ASN A 114 -12.11 -8.07 13.91
C ASN A 114 -11.99 -9.56 14.29
N SER A 115 -11.81 -10.45 13.32
CA SER A 115 -11.65 -11.88 13.60
C SER A 115 -10.37 -12.22 14.37
N TYR A 116 -9.37 -11.34 14.34
CA TYR A 116 -8.10 -11.46 15.06
C TYR A 116 -8.07 -10.72 16.40
N GLU A 117 -9.16 -10.06 16.82
CA GLU A 117 -9.20 -9.29 18.08
C GLU A 117 -8.66 -10.08 19.28
N LYS A 118 -9.04 -11.35 19.40
CA LYS A 118 -8.62 -12.25 20.49
C LYS A 118 -7.15 -12.65 20.45
N ASP A 119 -6.46 -12.41 19.34
CA ASP A 119 -5.04 -12.76 19.15
C ASP A 119 -4.13 -11.59 19.53
N PHE A 120 -4.69 -10.43 19.92
CA PHE A 120 -3.96 -9.31 20.48
C PHE A 120 -3.85 -9.46 21.99
N ASP A 121 -2.62 -9.32 22.52
CA ASP A 121 -2.37 -9.39 23.97
C ASP A 121 -2.93 -8.14 24.71
N ASP A 122 -2.88 -6.96 24.06
CA ASP A 122 -3.43 -5.71 24.60
C ASP A 122 -4.61 -5.21 23.74
N PRO A 123 -5.81 -5.06 24.31
CA PRO A 123 -6.96 -4.48 23.62
C PRO A 123 -6.71 -3.08 23.03
N LYS A 124 -5.74 -2.33 23.59
CA LYS A 124 -5.37 -1.01 23.03
C LYS A 124 -4.66 -1.15 21.71
N GLU A 125 -3.81 -2.15 21.54
CA GLU A 125 -3.11 -2.40 20.27
C GLU A 125 -4.12 -2.79 19.17
N PHE A 126 -5.12 -3.60 19.52
CA PHE A 126 -6.22 -3.89 18.59
C PHE A 126 -6.99 -2.62 18.19
N ALA A 127 -7.36 -1.79 19.16
CA ALA A 127 -8.07 -0.53 18.89
C ALA A 127 -7.23 0.43 18.03
N GLU A 128 -5.93 0.52 18.26
CA GLU A 128 -5.00 1.31 17.41
C GLU A 128 -4.91 0.73 15.98
N SER A 129 -4.81 -0.58 15.85
CA SER A 129 -4.81 -1.28 14.56
C SER A 129 -6.07 -0.99 13.76
N LYS A 130 -7.21 -1.07 14.42
CA LYS A 130 -8.50 -0.75 13.82
C LYS A 130 -8.59 0.71 13.36
N LYS A 131 -8.22 1.64 14.23
CA LYS A 131 -8.15 3.06 13.91
C LYS A 131 -7.19 3.34 12.75
N PHE A 132 -6.06 2.62 12.69
CA PHE A 132 -5.13 2.75 11.57
C PHE A 132 -5.76 2.32 10.26
N LEU A 133 -6.47 1.19 10.21
CA LEU A 133 -7.21 0.77 9.02
C LEU A 133 -8.32 1.77 8.64
N GLU A 134 -9.12 2.21 9.61
CA GLU A 134 -10.20 3.18 9.39
C GLU A 134 -9.67 4.49 8.78
N SER A 135 -8.54 5.01 9.25
CA SER A 135 -7.94 6.24 8.71
C SER A 135 -7.49 6.11 7.24
N PHE A 136 -7.19 4.92 6.75
CA PHE A 136 -6.98 4.70 5.31
C PHE A 136 -8.29 4.90 4.52
N PHE A 137 -9.40 4.34 5.02
CA PHE A 137 -10.69 4.50 4.37
C PHE A 137 -11.18 5.95 4.40
N GLU A 138 -10.93 6.69 5.48
CA GLU A 138 -11.21 8.14 5.53
C GLU A 138 -10.51 8.90 4.40
N VAL A 139 -9.29 8.51 4.04
CA VAL A 139 -8.56 9.12 2.92
C VAL A 139 -9.20 8.78 1.59
N ILE A 140 -9.46 7.50 1.33
CA ILE A 140 -9.93 7.07 0.00
C ILE A 140 -11.43 7.31 -0.22
N GLU A 141 -12.23 7.47 0.81
CA GLU A 141 -13.66 7.81 0.72
C GLU A 141 -13.91 9.32 0.54
N ASN A 142 -12.94 10.16 0.89
CA ASN A 142 -13.02 11.61 0.72
C ASN A 142 -12.28 12.05 -0.56
N ASP A 143 -12.98 12.65 -1.52
CA ASP A 143 -12.45 13.01 -2.83
C ASP A 143 -11.23 13.95 -2.75
N ASN A 144 -11.27 14.96 -1.88
CA ASN A 144 -10.17 15.91 -1.73
C ASN A 144 -8.92 15.26 -1.13
N SER A 145 -9.12 14.40 -0.13
CA SER A 145 -8.02 13.65 0.50
C SER A 145 -7.42 12.64 -0.45
N PHE A 146 -8.25 11.91 -1.19
CA PHE A 146 -7.84 10.97 -2.21
C PHE A 146 -7.02 11.64 -3.30
N ASP A 147 -7.52 12.74 -3.87
CA ASP A 147 -6.79 13.48 -4.90
C ASP A 147 -5.44 13.98 -4.36
N LYS A 148 -5.43 14.63 -3.22
CA LYS A 148 -4.21 15.22 -2.63
C LYS A 148 -3.17 14.17 -2.22
N GLN A 149 -3.59 13.10 -1.53
CA GLN A 149 -2.68 12.15 -0.90
C GLN A 149 -2.28 10.99 -1.81
N ILE A 150 -3.04 10.71 -2.87
CA ILE A 150 -2.81 9.58 -3.77
C ILE A 150 -2.57 10.06 -5.20
N VAL A 151 -3.57 10.68 -5.85
CA VAL A 151 -3.47 11.01 -7.29
C VAL A 151 -2.39 12.05 -7.56
N ALA A 152 -2.42 13.18 -6.83
CA ALA A 152 -1.44 14.26 -6.97
C ALA A 152 -0.06 13.89 -6.37
N ALA A 153 -0.02 12.99 -5.40
CA ALA A 153 1.21 12.49 -4.80
C ALA A 153 1.91 11.42 -5.64
N ALA A 154 1.25 10.88 -6.68
CA ALA A 154 1.82 9.83 -7.52
C ALA A 154 3.07 10.31 -8.26
N ARG A 155 4.12 9.49 -8.22
CA ARG A 155 5.44 9.83 -8.78
C ARG A 155 5.41 9.80 -10.31
N VAL A 156 6.15 10.73 -10.93
CA VAL A 156 6.33 10.80 -12.39
C VAL A 156 7.69 10.26 -12.84
N LYS A 157 8.63 10.09 -11.91
CA LYS A 157 9.99 9.56 -12.13
C LYS A 157 10.40 8.67 -10.97
#